data_92f47586784074fc3088fb81a9c26c6a
#
_entry.id   92f47586784074fc3088fb81a9c26c6a
#
_cell.length_a   1.000
_cell.length_b   1.000
_cell.length_c   1.000
_cell.angle_alpha   90.00
_cell.angle_beta   90.00
_cell.angle_gamma   90.00
#
_symmetry.space_group_name_H-M   'P 1'
#
loop_
_entity.id
_entity.type
_entity.pdbx_description
1 polymer ?
#
loop_
_entity_poly.entity_id
_entity_poly.type
_entity_poly.pdbx_seq_one_letter_code
_entity_poly.pdbx_strand_id
1 'polypeptide(L)'
;MASVEFWIDRNGNKEDVLKGQGGSVANVLSVGLRMFALTTLDSKEHRRFLVLDEQDCWLRPDLVPRLVKIVHEASQALGFQVLMISHHDVALFERYADRIYQFGLNAEGEVQLRQLSVAAEEQDRAE
;
A
#
# COMPACT_ATOMS: atom_id res chain seq x y z
N MET A 1 -13.49 -23.17 -19.41
CA MET A 1 -12.53 -22.20 -18.86
C MET A 1 -13.08 -21.72 -17.53
N ALA A 2 -12.34 -21.86 -16.43
CA ALA A 2 -12.81 -21.34 -15.15
C ALA A 2 -12.73 -19.81 -15.16
N SER A 3 -13.78 -19.12 -14.74
CA SER A 3 -13.83 -17.67 -14.59
C SER A 3 -14.06 -17.31 -13.13
N VAL A 4 -13.48 -16.19 -12.70
CA VAL A 4 -13.68 -15.62 -11.36
C VAL A 4 -14.29 -14.24 -11.55
N GLU A 5 -15.41 -14.01 -10.92
CA GLU A 5 -16.09 -12.72 -10.91
C GLU A 5 -16.01 -12.10 -9.51
N PHE A 6 -15.77 -10.80 -9.47
CA PHE A 6 -15.74 -10.01 -8.24
C PHE A 6 -16.87 -9.00 -8.26
N TRP A 7 -17.55 -8.87 -7.14
CA TRP A 7 -18.56 -7.84 -6.93
C TRP A 7 -18.45 -7.27 -5.53
N ILE A 8 -18.99 -6.09 -5.35
CA ILE A 8 -19.10 -5.45 -4.04
C ILE A 8 -20.54 -5.59 -3.58
N ASP A 9 -20.73 -6.09 -2.35
CA ASP A 9 -22.02 -6.04 -1.69
C ASP A 9 -22.12 -4.71 -0.93
N ARG A 10 -23.12 -3.90 -1.31
CA ARG A 10 -23.46 -2.71 -0.58
C ARG A 10 -24.92 -2.78 -0.13
N ASN A 11 -25.13 -3.04 1.15
CA ASN A 11 -26.46 -3.16 1.74
C ASN A 11 -27.38 -4.19 1.03
N GLY A 12 -26.81 -5.33 0.65
CA GLY A 12 -27.52 -6.39 -0.06
C GLY A 12 -27.61 -6.22 -1.59
N ASN A 13 -27.06 -5.14 -2.14
CA ASN A 13 -27.01 -4.94 -3.58
C ASN A 13 -25.63 -5.30 -4.15
N LYS A 14 -25.64 -6.15 -5.17
CA LYS A 14 -24.42 -6.45 -5.93
C LYS A 14 -24.09 -5.31 -6.87
N GLU A 15 -22.90 -4.74 -6.71
CA GLU A 15 -22.38 -3.69 -7.58
C GLU A 15 -21.15 -4.20 -8.35
N ASP A 16 -21.08 -3.86 -9.65
CA ASP A 16 -19.90 -4.12 -10.47
C ASP A 16 -18.75 -3.24 -9.99
N VAL A 17 -17.57 -3.85 -9.77
CA VAL A 17 -16.38 -3.16 -9.24
C VAL A 17 -15.90 -2.06 -10.16
N LEU A 18 -16.02 -2.25 -11.49
CA LEU A 18 -15.48 -1.32 -12.48
C LEU A 18 -16.51 -0.25 -12.89
N LYS A 19 -17.80 -0.58 -12.87
CA LYS A 19 -18.87 0.30 -13.36
C LYS A 19 -19.62 1.04 -12.26
N GLY A 20 -19.72 0.43 -11.09
CA GLY A 20 -20.53 0.96 -9.99
C GLY A 20 -19.76 1.76 -8.95
N GLN A 21 -18.43 1.69 -8.96
CA GLN A 21 -17.57 2.28 -7.92
C GLN A 21 -16.53 3.24 -8.52
N GLY A 22 -16.14 4.23 -7.74
CA GLY A 22 -15.04 5.13 -8.11
C GLY A 22 -13.69 4.38 -8.13
N GLY A 23 -12.69 4.96 -8.83
CA GLY A 23 -11.34 4.40 -8.98
C GLY A 23 -10.65 4.01 -7.68
N SER A 24 -10.97 4.68 -6.58
CA SER A 24 -10.44 4.37 -5.24
C SER A 24 -10.80 2.96 -4.76
N VAL A 25 -12.04 2.51 -4.98
CA VAL A 25 -12.48 1.16 -4.55
C VAL A 25 -11.79 0.10 -5.40
N ALA A 26 -11.70 0.30 -6.71
CA ALA A 26 -11.01 -0.61 -7.61
C ALA A 26 -9.52 -0.75 -7.25
N ASN A 27 -8.86 0.35 -6.87
CA ASN A 27 -7.46 0.33 -6.44
C ASN A 27 -7.25 -0.44 -5.12
N VAL A 28 -8.09 -0.20 -4.11
CA VAL A 28 -8.00 -0.93 -2.83
C VAL A 28 -8.23 -2.43 -3.05
N LEU A 29 -9.22 -2.79 -3.86
CA LEU A 29 -9.46 -4.19 -4.21
C LEU A 29 -8.27 -4.79 -4.96
N SER A 30 -7.67 -4.06 -5.90
CA SER A 30 -6.49 -4.50 -6.64
C SER A 30 -5.31 -4.81 -5.71
N VAL A 31 -5.07 -3.97 -4.69
CA VAL A 31 -4.04 -4.22 -3.67
C VAL A 31 -4.32 -5.53 -2.93
N GLY A 32 -5.56 -5.73 -2.46
CA GLY A 32 -5.96 -6.96 -1.76
C GLY A 32 -5.79 -8.21 -2.62
N LEU A 33 -6.19 -8.15 -3.89
CA LEU A 33 -6.05 -9.27 -4.84
C LEU A 33 -4.58 -9.60 -5.14
N ARG A 34 -3.70 -8.61 -5.26
CA ARG A 34 -2.26 -8.84 -5.42
C ARG A 34 -1.65 -9.51 -4.20
N MET A 35 -2.02 -9.05 -2.99
CA MET A 35 -1.58 -9.69 -1.75
C MET A 35 -2.07 -11.14 -1.67
N PHE A 36 -3.33 -11.37 -1.99
CA PHE A 36 -3.88 -12.74 -2.03
C PHE A 36 -3.14 -13.61 -3.06
N ALA A 37 -2.95 -13.12 -4.28
CA ALA A 37 -2.23 -13.86 -5.33
C ALA A 37 -0.81 -14.26 -4.88
N LEU A 38 -0.09 -13.37 -4.19
CA LEU A 38 1.24 -13.68 -3.65
C LEU A 38 1.21 -14.81 -2.60
N THR A 39 0.11 -14.98 -1.85
CA THR A 39 0.01 -16.08 -0.88
C THR A 39 -0.11 -17.45 -1.55
N THR A 40 -0.56 -17.49 -2.81
CA THR A 40 -0.73 -18.74 -3.58
C THR A 40 0.56 -19.20 -4.26
N LEU A 41 1.59 -18.34 -4.31
CA LEU A 41 2.88 -18.67 -4.91
C LEU A 41 3.76 -19.49 -3.96
N ASP A 42 4.55 -20.40 -4.50
CA ASP A 42 5.51 -21.17 -3.71
C ASP A 42 6.59 -20.23 -3.13
N SER A 43 6.67 -20.20 -1.81
CA SER A 43 7.62 -19.35 -1.07
C SER A 43 9.09 -19.75 -1.28
N LYS A 44 9.37 -20.94 -1.81
CA LYS A 44 10.72 -21.37 -2.15
C LYS A 44 11.22 -20.77 -3.46
N GLU A 45 10.30 -20.50 -4.39
CA GLU A 45 10.60 -19.95 -5.71
C GLU A 45 10.37 -18.44 -5.78
N HIS A 46 9.47 -17.91 -4.94
CA HIS A 46 9.03 -16.52 -4.98
C HIS A 46 9.21 -15.84 -3.62
N ARG A 47 9.89 -14.69 -3.64
CA ARG A 47 9.94 -13.83 -2.45
C ARG A 47 8.58 -13.19 -2.21
N ARG A 48 8.20 -13.08 -0.96
CA ARG A 48 7.01 -12.33 -0.53
C ARG A 48 7.32 -10.83 -0.51
N PHE A 49 7.47 -10.27 -1.71
CA PHE A 49 7.78 -8.86 -1.94
C PHE A 49 6.75 -8.26 -2.89
N LEU A 50 6.13 -7.16 -2.47
CA LEU A 50 5.09 -6.46 -3.23
C LEU A 50 5.50 -5.01 -3.46
N VAL A 51 5.40 -4.56 -4.70
CA VAL A 51 5.55 -3.14 -5.08
C VAL A 51 4.18 -2.56 -5.39
N LEU A 52 3.84 -1.48 -4.70
CA LEU A 52 2.63 -0.70 -4.90
C LEU A 52 3.03 0.68 -5.42
N ASP A 53 2.92 0.87 -6.73
CA ASP A 53 3.26 2.10 -7.42
C ASP A 53 2.01 2.96 -7.60
N GLU A 54 1.96 4.10 -6.91
CA GLU A 54 0.86 5.07 -6.93
C GLU A 54 -0.55 4.46 -6.73
N GLN A 55 -0.68 3.39 -5.94
CA GLN A 55 -1.96 2.73 -5.70
C GLN A 55 -2.93 3.57 -4.85
N ASP A 56 -2.45 4.65 -4.28
CA ASP A 56 -3.19 5.64 -3.50
C ASP A 56 -3.59 6.89 -4.30
N CYS A 57 -3.20 7.00 -5.58
CA CYS A 57 -3.42 8.19 -6.40
C CYS A 57 -4.90 8.58 -6.58
N TRP A 58 -5.83 7.63 -6.49
CA TRP A 58 -7.28 7.86 -6.58
C TRP A 58 -7.97 8.00 -5.22
N LEU A 59 -7.21 7.90 -4.12
CA LEU A 59 -7.73 8.08 -2.78
C LEU A 59 -7.70 9.55 -2.38
N ARG A 60 -8.73 9.95 -1.64
CA ARG A 60 -8.70 11.22 -0.92
C ARG A 60 -7.60 11.13 0.16
N PRO A 61 -6.86 12.22 0.43
CA PRO A 61 -5.75 12.20 1.40
C PRO A 61 -6.14 11.66 2.78
N ASP A 62 -7.38 11.90 3.25
CA ASP A 62 -7.88 11.41 4.53
C ASP A 62 -8.07 9.89 4.58
N LEU A 63 -8.12 9.21 3.43
CA LEU A 63 -8.24 7.75 3.31
C LEU A 63 -6.88 7.05 3.14
N VAL A 64 -5.83 7.76 2.75
CA VAL A 64 -4.49 7.19 2.56
C VAL A 64 -3.97 6.50 3.81
N PRO A 65 -4.05 7.07 5.03
CA PRO A 65 -3.60 6.39 6.24
C PRO A 65 -4.33 5.07 6.52
N ARG A 66 -5.59 4.97 6.09
CA ARG A 66 -6.36 3.72 6.23
C ARG A 66 -5.86 2.63 5.29
N LEU A 67 -5.54 2.99 4.03
CA LEU A 67 -4.91 2.06 3.09
C LEU A 67 -3.55 1.60 3.62
N VAL A 68 -2.71 2.53 4.06
CA VAL A 68 -1.38 2.23 4.60
C VAL A 68 -1.48 1.29 5.80
N LYS A 69 -2.42 1.54 6.71
CA LYS A 69 -2.70 0.65 7.85
C LYS A 69 -3.05 -0.77 7.40
N ILE A 70 -3.98 -0.92 6.44
CA ILE A 70 -4.39 -2.23 5.92
C ILE A 70 -3.19 -2.95 5.30
N VAL A 71 -2.39 -2.24 4.50
CA VAL A 71 -1.18 -2.80 3.86
C VAL A 71 -0.18 -3.25 4.93
N HIS A 72 0.06 -2.41 5.95
CA HIS A 72 0.95 -2.73 7.06
C HIS A 72 0.49 -3.98 7.82
N GLU A 73 -0.76 -4.02 8.29
CA GLU A 73 -1.31 -5.15 9.05
C GLU A 73 -1.31 -6.45 8.22
N ALA A 74 -1.69 -6.37 6.94
CA ALA A 74 -1.66 -7.53 6.04
C ALA A 74 -0.24 -8.00 5.76
N SER A 75 0.71 -7.08 5.58
CA SER A 75 2.12 -7.43 5.36
C SER A 75 2.72 -8.16 6.55
N GLN A 76 2.44 -7.70 7.77
CA GLN A 76 2.87 -8.36 9.00
C GLN A 76 2.23 -9.75 9.15
N ALA A 77 0.91 -9.86 8.97
CA ALA A 77 0.19 -11.12 9.12
C ALA A 77 0.59 -12.19 8.08
N LEU A 78 0.92 -11.77 6.87
CA LEU A 78 1.23 -12.65 5.75
C LEU A 78 2.74 -12.79 5.47
N GLY A 79 3.58 -12.06 6.20
CA GLY A 79 5.03 -12.08 6.05
C GLY A 79 5.52 -11.47 4.73
N PHE A 80 4.91 -10.36 4.28
CA PHE A 80 5.35 -9.64 3.08
C PHE A 80 6.27 -8.48 3.43
N GLN A 81 7.23 -8.24 2.54
CA GLN A 81 7.87 -6.94 2.43
C GLN A 81 7.13 -6.12 1.38
N VAL A 82 6.75 -4.89 1.72
CA VAL A 82 6.03 -4.01 0.80
C VAL A 82 6.86 -2.75 0.55
N LEU A 83 7.03 -2.41 -0.72
CA LEU A 83 7.53 -1.11 -1.18
C LEU A 83 6.35 -0.33 -1.74
N MET A 84 6.03 0.81 -1.14
CA MET A 84 4.99 1.70 -1.61
C MET A 84 5.58 3.00 -2.14
N ILE A 85 5.18 3.40 -3.34
CA ILE A 85 5.58 4.64 -4.00
C ILE A 85 4.35 5.54 -4.04
N SER A 86 4.49 6.79 -3.58
CA SER A 86 3.38 7.73 -3.49
C SER A 86 3.85 9.17 -3.71
N HIS A 87 2.95 10.01 -4.21
CA HIS A 87 3.11 11.47 -4.29
C HIS A 87 2.40 12.22 -3.14
N HIS A 88 1.71 11.52 -2.26
CA HIS A 88 1.08 12.13 -1.11
C HIS A 88 2.09 12.59 -0.05
N ASP A 89 1.63 13.45 0.86
CA ASP A 89 2.44 13.96 1.96
C ASP A 89 2.95 12.83 2.86
N VAL A 90 4.21 12.93 3.26
CA VAL A 90 4.90 11.97 4.13
C VAL A 90 4.14 11.70 5.42
N ALA A 91 3.56 12.73 6.03
CA ALA A 91 2.81 12.62 7.29
C ALA A 91 1.67 11.59 7.25
N LEU A 92 1.16 11.23 6.07
CA LEU A 92 0.12 10.22 5.91
C LEU A 92 0.63 8.78 6.09
N PHE A 93 1.95 8.58 6.06
CA PHE A 93 2.60 7.27 6.10
C PHE A 93 3.36 7.01 7.40
N GLU A 94 3.84 8.05 8.09
CA GLU A 94 4.75 7.96 9.25
C GLU A 94 4.31 6.97 10.33
N ARG A 95 3.00 6.85 10.55
CA ARG A 95 2.46 6.00 11.61
C ARG A 95 2.64 4.50 11.36
N TYR A 96 2.73 4.08 10.10
CA TYR A 96 2.69 2.67 9.72
C TYR A 96 3.87 2.22 8.83
N ALA A 97 4.68 3.16 8.36
CA ALA A 97 5.86 2.85 7.57
C ALA A 97 7.06 2.55 8.48
N ASP A 98 7.75 1.44 8.24
CA ASP A 98 8.99 1.12 8.95
C ASP A 98 10.13 2.03 8.50
N ARG A 99 10.13 2.42 7.23
CA ARG A 99 11.13 3.32 6.62
C ARG A 99 10.48 4.20 5.56
N ILE A 100 10.88 5.46 5.55
CA ILE A 100 10.45 6.42 4.54
C ILE A 100 11.67 7.02 3.86
N TYR A 101 11.64 7.01 2.53
CA TYR A 101 12.64 7.65 1.68
C TYR A 101 11.97 8.73 0.85
N GLN A 102 12.50 9.92 0.89
CA GLN A 102 12.02 11.05 0.12
C GLN A 102 13.01 11.40 -1.00
N PHE A 103 12.50 11.53 -2.21
CA PHE A 103 13.23 12.08 -3.33
C PHE A 103 13.03 13.59 -3.36
N GLY A 104 14.12 14.32 -3.57
CA GLY A 104 14.12 15.77 -3.73
C GLY A 104 15.20 16.21 -4.72
N LEU A 105 15.19 17.48 -5.09
CA LEU A 105 16.26 18.08 -5.87
C LEU A 105 17.19 18.86 -4.94
N ASN A 106 18.51 18.79 -5.20
CA ASN A 106 19.48 19.67 -4.57
C ASN A 106 19.52 21.05 -5.27
N ALA A 107 20.37 21.94 -4.80
CA ALA A 107 20.55 23.26 -5.37
C ALA A 107 21.04 23.25 -6.83
N GLU A 108 21.72 22.18 -7.22
CA GLU A 108 22.25 21.94 -8.57
C GLU A 108 21.23 21.26 -9.49
N GLY A 109 20.02 20.92 -9.00
CA GLY A 109 18.97 20.25 -9.76
C GLY A 109 19.14 18.73 -9.89
N GLU A 110 20.03 18.13 -9.12
CA GLU A 110 20.23 16.70 -9.09
C GLU A 110 19.27 16.02 -8.10
N VAL A 111 18.83 14.81 -8.43
CA VAL A 111 17.96 14.02 -7.56
C VAL A 111 18.74 13.51 -6.36
N GLN A 112 18.25 13.82 -5.18
CA GLN A 112 18.78 13.32 -3.91
C GLN A 112 17.76 12.42 -3.23
N LEU A 113 18.25 11.32 -2.65
CA LEU A 113 17.48 10.42 -1.79
C LEU A 113 17.79 10.76 -0.32
N ARG A 114 16.75 11.04 0.44
CA ARG A 114 16.87 11.31 1.88
C ARG A 114 16.02 10.28 2.64
N GLN A 115 16.65 9.56 3.56
CA GLN A 115 15.91 8.75 4.53
C GLN A 115 15.36 9.67 5.63
N LEU A 116 14.08 9.54 5.92
CA LEU A 116 13.42 10.24 7.02
C LEU A 116 13.35 9.30 8.23
N SER A 117 13.56 9.86 9.44
CA SER A 117 13.33 9.11 10.68
C SER A 117 11.82 8.92 10.87
N VAL A 118 11.40 7.72 11.21
CA VAL A 118 10.01 7.43 11.57
C VAL A 118 9.93 7.35 13.09
N ALA A 119 8.97 8.02 13.68
CA ALA A 119 8.83 8.19 15.14
C ALA A 119 8.77 6.87 15.95
N ALA A 120 8.52 5.73 15.30
CA ALA A 120 8.50 4.41 15.94
C ALA A 120 9.90 3.91 16.36
N GLU A 121 10.99 4.42 15.77
CA GLU A 121 12.36 4.01 16.15
C GLU A 121 12.85 4.67 17.45
N GLU A 122 12.21 5.75 17.91
CA GLU A 122 12.63 6.45 19.13
C GLU A 122 12.06 5.82 20.42
N GLN A 123 10.96 5.07 20.34
CA GLN A 123 10.37 4.44 21.52
C GLN A 123 11.06 3.13 21.95
N ASP A 124 11.70 2.43 21.03
CA ASP A 124 12.38 1.13 21.34
C ASP A 124 13.83 1.31 21.79
N ARG A 125 14.38 2.54 21.75
CA ARG A 125 15.73 2.88 22.25
C ARG A 125 15.75 3.49 23.65
N ALA A 126 14.57 3.69 24.26
CA ALA A 126 14.43 4.31 25.58
C ALA A 126 14.06 3.32 26.70
N GLU A 127 14.04 2.02 26.44
CA GLU A 127 14.01 0.92 27.40
C GLU A 127 15.31 0.11 27.26
#